data_284481adb15a294d273af66d5664804e
#
_entry.id   284481adb15a294d273af66d5664804e
#
_cell.length_a   1.000
_cell.length_b   1.000
_cell.length_c   1.000
_cell.angle_alpha   90.00
_cell.angle_beta   90.00
_cell.angle_gamma   90.00
#
_symmetry.space_group_name_H-M   'P 1'
#
loop_
_entity.id
_entity.type
_entity.pdbx_description
1 polymer ?
#
loop_
_entity_poly.entity_id
_entity_poly.type
_entity_poly.pdbx_seq_one_letter_code
_entity_poly.pdbx_strand_id
1 'polypeptide(L)'
;MNATNEMNYALRMLQYMRAGARVNSRVKVTVQWTEAGTTHEADGYTVDISPKGCLAIVPQGFAVGQKMRIKNGSNQREAEAVLIWRGHEGRSGWELGLELVHPPAEFWGVEF
;
A
#
# COMPACT_ATOMS: atom_id res chain seq x y z
N MET A 1 7.14 -17.41 0.12
CA MET A 1 6.09 -17.28 -0.91
C MET A 1 6.56 -17.95 -2.19
N ASN A 2 5.71 -18.67 -2.87
CA ASN A 2 6.07 -19.33 -4.13
C ASN A 2 5.87 -18.38 -5.33
N ALA A 3 6.44 -18.75 -6.48
CA ALA A 3 6.40 -17.92 -7.67
C ALA A 3 4.96 -17.68 -8.18
N THR A 4 4.03 -18.62 -7.95
CA THR A 4 2.63 -18.48 -8.37
C THR A 4 1.96 -17.33 -7.62
N ASN A 5 2.19 -17.22 -6.31
CA ASN A 5 1.63 -16.12 -5.52
C ASN A 5 2.19 -14.77 -5.94
N GLU A 6 3.50 -14.71 -6.20
CA GLU A 6 4.12 -13.47 -6.68
C GLU A 6 3.56 -13.05 -8.03
N MET A 7 3.34 -14.00 -8.93
CA MET A 7 2.74 -13.74 -10.24
C MET A 7 1.31 -13.21 -10.09
N ASN A 8 0.51 -13.78 -9.19
CA ASN A 8 -0.84 -13.32 -8.95
C ASN A 8 -0.87 -11.88 -8.42
N TYR A 9 0.03 -11.54 -7.50
CA TYR A 9 0.13 -10.17 -7.01
C TYR A 9 0.58 -9.20 -8.10
N ALA A 10 1.51 -9.61 -8.96
CA ALA A 10 1.94 -8.79 -10.08
C ALA A 10 0.80 -8.51 -11.07
N LEU A 11 -0.02 -9.53 -11.36
CA LEU A 11 -1.19 -9.37 -12.23
C LEU A 11 -2.21 -8.42 -11.60
N ARG A 12 -2.44 -8.50 -10.28
CA ARG A 12 -3.34 -7.59 -9.57
C ARG A 12 -2.82 -6.16 -9.64
N MET A 13 -1.53 -5.96 -9.51
CA MET A 13 -0.92 -4.63 -9.64
C MET A 13 -1.12 -4.06 -11.05
N LEU A 14 -0.95 -4.88 -12.09
CA LEU A 14 -1.22 -4.45 -13.46
C LEU A 14 -2.68 -4.04 -13.64
N GLN A 15 -3.62 -4.79 -13.08
CA GLN A 15 -5.04 -4.45 -13.12
C GLN A 15 -5.32 -3.14 -12.40
N TYR A 16 -4.71 -2.94 -11.22
CA TYR A 16 -4.81 -1.70 -10.48
C TYR A 16 -4.34 -0.51 -11.32
N MET A 17 -3.18 -0.63 -11.94
CA MET A 17 -2.60 0.43 -12.77
C MET A 17 -3.44 0.76 -14.00
N ARG A 18 -4.17 -0.24 -14.55
CA ARG A 18 -5.02 -0.08 -15.75
C ARG A 18 -6.44 0.36 -15.44
N ALA A 19 -6.86 0.32 -14.19
CA ALA A 19 -8.25 0.57 -13.82
C ALA A 19 -8.71 1.99 -14.09
N GLY A 20 -7.79 2.93 -14.37
CA GLY A 20 -8.14 4.30 -14.73
C GLY A 20 -8.65 5.15 -13.56
N ALA A 21 -8.80 4.56 -12.39
CA ALA A 21 -9.31 5.23 -11.20
C ALA A 21 -8.20 5.78 -10.29
N ARG A 22 -6.97 5.86 -10.80
CA ARG A 22 -5.83 6.38 -10.03
C ARG A 22 -5.80 7.90 -10.07
N VAL A 23 -5.43 8.48 -8.96
CA VAL A 23 -5.21 9.92 -8.85
C VAL A 23 -3.82 10.14 -8.26
N ASN A 24 -3.02 10.99 -8.89
CA ASN A 24 -1.74 11.41 -8.31
C ASN A 24 -2.05 12.24 -7.09
N SER A 25 -1.66 11.74 -5.93
CA SER A 25 -1.97 12.41 -4.67
C SER A 25 -0.96 12.02 -3.62
N ARG A 26 -0.41 13.01 -2.95
CA ARG A 26 0.55 12.81 -1.86
C ARG A 26 -0.20 12.87 -0.54
N VAL A 27 -0.43 11.71 0.04
CA VAL A 27 -1.09 11.58 1.34
C VAL A 27 -0.11 10.95 2.31
N LYS A 28 0.06 11.56 3.49
CA LYS A 28 0.87 10.95 4.53
C LYS A 28 0.15 9.70 5.03
N VAL A 29 0.89 8.59 5.12
CA VAL A 29 0.37 7.32 5.62
C VAL A 29 1.30 6.75 6.68
N THR A 30 0.73 5.94 7.57
CA THR A 30 1.49 5.14 8.51
C THR A 30 1.17 3.68 8.25
N VAL A 31 2.19 2.86 8.07
CA VAL A 31 2.01 1.41 7.95
C VAL A 31 2.42 0.74 9.24
N GLN A 32 1.64 -0.27 9.65
CA GLN A 32 1.90 -1.08 10.84
C GLN A 32 1.99 -2.54 10.45
N TRP A 33 2.93 -3.24 11.02
CA TRP A 33 3.07 -4.69 10.82
C TRP A 33 3.57 -5.34 12.10
N THR A 34 3.33 -6.64 12.21
CA THR A 34 3.80 -7.42 13.35
C THR A 34 4.91 -8.35 12.92
N GLU A 35 5.99 -8.37 13.67
CA GLU A 35 7.14 -9.21 13.43
C GLU A 35 7.61 -9.77 14.77
N ALA A 36 7.71 -11.10 14.86
CA ALA A 36 8.10 -11.79 16.10
C ALA A 36 7.30 -11.34 17.32
N GLY A 37 6.00 -11.10 17.16
CA GLY A 37 5.11 -10.69 18.24
C GLY A 37 5.17 -9.21 18.60
N THR A 38 6.00 -8.44 17.92
CA THR A 38 6.15 -7.00 18.16
C THR A 38 5.52 -6.21 17.01
N THR A 39 4.73 -5.20 17.35
CA THR A 39 4.14 -4.29 16.36
C THR A 39 5.12 -3.16 16.06
N HIS A 40 5.37 -2.94 14.79
CA HIS A 40 6.22 -1.88 14.27
C HIS A 40 5.41 -0.89 13.44
N GLU A 41 5.91 0.32 13.31
CA GLU A 41 5.29 1.35 12.48
C GLU A 41 6.35 2.06 11.65
N ALA A 42 5.94 2.54 10.48
CA ALA A 42 6.76 3.43 9.66
C ALA A 42 5.86 4.41 8.94
N ASP A 43 6.31 5.64 8.85
CA ASP A 43 5.60 6.70 8.12
C ASP A 43 6.13 6.77 6.69
N GLY A 44 5.21 7.06 5.78
CA GLY A 44 5.53 7.27 4.38
C GLY A 44 4.52 8.20 3.75
N TYR A 45 4.49 8.21 2.43
CA TYR A 45 3.52 9.00 1.69
C TYR A 45 3.18 8.31 0.37
N THR A 46 2.00 8.61 -0.13
CA THR A 46 1.56 8.05 -1.41
C THR A 46 2.13 8.82 -2.59
N VAL A 47 2.25 8.14 -3.71
CA VAL A 47 2.55 8.72 -5.02
C VAL A 47 1.26 8.83 -5.81
N ASP A 48 0.43 7.78 -5.76
CA ASP A 48 -0.93 7.81 -6.29
C ASP A 48 -1.84 6.96 -5.40
N ILE A 49 -3.13 7.18 -5.54
CA ILE A 49 -4.18 6.50 -4.79
C ILE A 49 -5.30 6.03 -5.73
N SER A 50 -6.04 5.02 -5.30
CA SER A 50 -7.23 4.54 -5.99
C SER A 50 -8.19 3.95 -4.95
N PRO A 51 -9.44 3.63 -5.34
CA PRO A 51 -10.36 2.97 -4.40
C PRO A 51 -9.83 1.66 -3.84
N LYS A 52 -8.93 0.98 -4.55
CA LYS A 52 -8.42 -0.35 -4.18
C LYS A 52 -7.05 -0.33 -3.53
N GLY A 53 -6.36 0.81 -3.50
CA GLY A 53 -5.03 0.83 -2.92
C GLY A 53 -4.22 2.07 -3.25
N CYS A 54 -2.91 1.92 -3.25
CA CYS A 54 -2.00 3.04 -3.52
C CYS A 54 -0.62 2.56 -3.93
N LEU A 55 0.13 3.47 -4.54
CA LEU A 55 1.58 3.40 -4.60
C LEU A 55 2.12 4.32 -3.49
N ALA A 56 2.97 3.80 -2.64
CA ALA A 56 3.51 4.55 -1.51
C ALA A 56 5.02 4.40 -1.43
N ILE A 57 5.66 5.40 -0.85
CA ILE A 57 7.08 5.38 -0.52
C ILE A 57 7.19 5.25 0.99
N VAL A 58 7.83 4.18 1.46
CA VAL A 58 7.97 3.85 2.89
C VAL A 58 9.43 3.47 3.15
N PRO A 59 10.02 3.88 4.28
CA PRO A 59 11.43 3.58 4.54
C PRO A 59 11.74 2.11 4.76
N GLN A 60 10.72 1.28 4.96
CA GLN A 60 10.88 -0.15 5.21
C GLN A 60 10.54 -0.96 3.96
N GLY A 61 11.43 -1.87 3.55
CA GLY A 61 11.17 -2.84 2.49
C GLY A 61 10.51 -4.09 3.06
N PHE A 62 9.48 -4.59 2.38
CA PHE A 62 8.75 -5.80 2.77
C PHE A 62 8.77 -6.81 1.63
N ALA A 63 8.52 -8.07 1.95
CA ALA A 63 8.30 -9.08 0.93
C ALA A 63 6.91 -8.96 0.32
N VAL A 64 6.78 -9.22 -0.96
CA VAL A 64 5.47 -9.29 -1.63
C VAL A 64 4.61 -10.32 -0.90
N GLY A 65 3.37 -9.97 -0.62
CA GLY A 65 2.43 -10.76 0.17
C GLY A 65 2.36 -10.38 1.64
N GLN A 66 3.26 -9.51 2.10
CA GLN A 66 3.24 -9.04 3.49
C GLN A 66 1.92 -8.34 3.79
N LYS A 67 1.29 -8.74 4.90
CA LYS A 67 0.08 -8.09 5.41
C LYS A 67 0.47 -6.99 6.37
N MET A 68 -0.29 -5.90 6.35
CA MET A 68 -0.06 -4.77 7.22
C MET A 68 -1.36 -3.99 7.41
N ARG A 69 -1.36 -3.05 8.33
CA ARG A 69 -2.42 -2.04 8.42
C ARG A 69 -1.87 -0.73 7.89
N ILE A 70 -2.72 0.01 7.22
CA ILE A 70 -2.37 1.35 6.73
C ILE A 70 -3.34 2.36 7.33
N LYS A 71 -2.81 3.48 7.78
CA LYS A 71 -3.60 4.59 8.29
C LYS A 71 -3.38 5.80 7.39
N ASN A 72 -4.50 6.40 6.94
CA ASN A 72 -4.48 7.67 6.22
C ASN A 72 -4.25 8.80 7.24
N GLY A 73 -3.12 9.48 7.15
CA GLY A 73 -2.76 10.54 8.08
C GLY A 73 -3.65 11.77 8.01
N SER A 74 -4.41 11.95 6.92
CA SER A 74 -5.28 13.10 6.74
C SER A 74 -6.61 12.97 7.49
N ASN A 75 -7.16 11.75 7.60
CA ASN A 75 -8.47 11.53 8.21
C ASN A 75 -8.46 10.46 9.31
N GLN A 76 -7.32 9.87 9.60
CA GLN A 76 -7.11 8.83 10.61
C GLN A 76 -7.85 7.51 10.33
N ARG A 77 -8.37 7.31 9.14
CA ARG A 77 -9.00 6.03 8.76
C ARG A 77 -7.94 4.96 8.59
N GLU A 78 -8.29 3.74 8.95
CA GLU A 78 -7.39 2.61 8.89
C GLU A 78 -7.99 1.49 8.04
N ALA A 79 -7.14 0.70 7.42
CA ALA A 79 -7.53 -0.46 6.65
C ALA A 79 -6.43 -1.51 6.70
N GLU A 80 -6.80 -2.75 6.43
CA GLU A 80 -5.82 -3.79 6.17
C GLU A 80 -5.30 -3.62 4.74
N ALA A 81 -4.05 -3.98 4.53
CA ALA A 81 -3.41 -3.90 3.22
C ALA A 81 -2.48 -5.08 3.00
N VAL A 82 -2.26 -5.39 1.73
CA VAL A 82 -1.32 -6.42 1.32
C VAL A 82 -0.35 -5.81 0.32
N LEU A 83 0.93 -6.06 0.51
CA LEU A 83 1.94 -5.65 -0.46
C LEU A 83 1.85 -6.56 -1.68
N ILE A 84 1.45 -6.00 -2.82
CA ILE A 84 1.29 -6.75 -4.08
C ILE A 84 2.40 -6.46 -5.09
N TRP A 85 3.18 -5.41 -4.86
CA TRP A 85 4.29 -5.06 -5.74
C TRP A 85 5.34 -4.25 -4.98
N ARG A 86 6.60 -4.54 -5.24
CA ARG A 86 7.72 -3.81 -4.65
C ARG A 86 8.64 -3.34 -5.77
N GLY A 87 8.84 -2.03 -5.83
CA GLY A 87 9.74 -1.40 -6.77
C GLY A 87 11.13 -1.21 -6.21
N HIS A 88 11.75 -0.11 -6.57
CA HIS A 88 13.12 0.18 -6.18
C HIS A 88 13.20 0.87 -4.84
N GLU A 89 14.33 0.68 -4.15
CA GLU A 89 14.69 1.52 -3.03
C GLU A 89 15.32 2.80 -3.58
N GLY A 90 14.72 3.93 -3.25
CA GLY A 90 15.25 5.24 -3.59
C GLY A 90 15.70 5.98 -2.34
N ARG A 91 16.00 7.28 -2.49
CA ARG A 91 16.45 8.12 -1.38
C ARG A 91 15.42 8.26 -0.26
N SER A 92 14.14 8.25 -0.63
CA SER A 92 13.04 8.45 0.32
C SER A 92 12.49 7.14 0.87
N GLY A 93 12.95 6.01 0.38
CA GLY A 93 12.50 4.70 0.83
C GLY A 93 12.16 3.77 -0.33
N TRP A 94 11.37 2.76 -0.01
CA TRP A 94 10.95 1.72 -0.95
C TRP A 94 9.62 2.11 -1.61
N GLU A 95 9.51 1.87 -2.91
CA GLU A 95 8.27 2.03 -3.65
C GLU A 95 7.44 0.76 -3.48
N LEU A 96 6.23 0.90 -2.94
CA LEU A 96 5.35 -0.21 -2.60
C LEU A 96 3.99 -0.04 -3.24
N GLY A 97 3.50 -1.11 -3.89
CA GLY A 97 2.11 -1.19 -4.34
C GLY A 97 1.30 -1.94 -3.30
N LEU A 98 0.39 -1.23 -2.64
CA LEU A 98 -0.45 -1.77 -1.57
C LEU A 98 -1.89 -1.90 -2.04
N GLU A 99 -2.46 -3.10 -1.84
CA GLU A 99 -3.87 -3.33 -2.08
C GLU A 99 -4.62 -3.29 -0.75
N LEU A 100 -5.67 -2.48 -0.68
CA LEU A 100 -6.52 -2.40 0.50
C LEU A 100 -7.45 -3.61 0.55
N VAL A 101 -7.65 -4.16 1.73
CA VAL A 101 -8.53 -5.30 1.97
C VAL A 101 -9.74 -4.79 2.75
N HIS A 102 -10.91 -4.86 2.14
CA HIS A 102 -12.17 -4.38 2.73
C HIS A 102 -12.04 -2.99 3.37
N PRO A 103 -11.57 -1.98 2.59
CA PRO A 103 -11.39 -0.65 3.17
C PRO A 103 -12.73 -0.04 3.56
N PRO A 104 -12.76 0.84 4.59
CA PRO A 104 -13.94 1.63 4.89
C PRO A 104 -14.27 2.54 3.71
N ALA A 105 -15.55 2.93 3.60
CA ALA A 105 -15.97 3.86 2.55
C ALA A 105 -15.14 5.14 2.63
N GLU A 106 -14.76 5.66 1.47
CA GLU A 106 -14.00 6.90 1.37
C GLU A 106 -12.70 6.88 2.18
N PHE A 107 -12.00 5.75 2.17
CA PHE A 107 -10.73 5.61 2.90
C PHE A 107 -9.78 6.78 2.61
N TRP A 108 -9.70 7.23 1.37
CA TRP A 108 -8.83 8.33 0.98
C TRP A 108 -9.47 9.70 1.15
N GLY A 109 -10.78 9.76 1.38
CA GLY A 109 -11.50 11.02 1.55
C GLY A 109 -11.70 11.80 0.27
N VAL A 110 -11.55 11.16 -0.89
CA VAL A 110 -11.75 11.77 -2.21
C VAL A 110 -12.66 10.88 -3.05
N GLU A 111 -13.31 11.48 -4.05
CA GLU A 111 -14.07 10.75 -5.04
C GLU A 111 -13.17 10.39 -6.22
N PHE A 112 -13.40 9.21 -6.74
CA PHE A 112 -12.63 8.72 -7.89
C PHE A 112 -13.49 8.68 -9.15
#